data_a3fc0b2e7f2823fa5818102af2cfd12d
#
_entry.id   a3fc0b2e7f2823fa5818102af2cfd12d
#
_cell.length_a   1.000
_cell.length_b   1.000
_cell.length_c   1.000
_cell.angle_alpha   90.00
_cell.angle_beta   90.00
_cell.angle_gamma   90.00
#
_symmetry.space_group_name_H-M   'P 1'
#
loop_
_entity.id
_entity.type
_entity.pdbx_description
1 polymer ?
#
loop_
_entity_poly.entity_id
_entity_poly.type
_entity_poly.pdbx_seq_one_letter_code
_entity_poly.pdbx_strand_id
1 'polypeptide(L)'
;MLSERIFLVRRTPAIWLAATALAVSACSGNNIAVTTPGAGLKCVDDSPTCIAERQATMKSMLADPNKSWVSQRPDAAAYASGVRLFAFKSKKKELSCAELQAGKREADAGPAVLRTPGNGLSHSQVSRGVILAHEVSRELSRELSRRCGTS
;
A
#
# COMPACT_ATOMS: atom_id res chain seq x y z
N MET A 1 -12.39 -76.82 18.34
CA MET A 1 -13.31 -76.56 17.25
C MET A 1 -12.71 -75.38 16.48
N LEU A 2 -11.86 -75.73 15.50
CA LEU A 2 -12.05 -75.70 14.07
C LEU A 2 -12.68 -74.42 13.58
N SER A 3 -11.90 -73.58 12.91
CA SER A 3 -12.04 -73.43 11.44
C SER A 3 -10.93 -72.52 10.86
N GLU A 4 -10.06 -73.13 10.11
CA GLU A 4 -9.19 -72.51 9.13
C GLU A 4 -9.99 -71.83 8.05
N ARG A 5 -9.60 -70.67 7.61
CA ARG A 5 -9.86 -70.25 6.22
C ARG A 5 -8.63 -69.53 5.66
N ILE A 6 -8.04 -70.30 4.78
CA ILE A 6 -7.10 -69.94 3.73
C ILE A 6 -7.64 -68.77 2.90
N PHE A 7 -6.90 -67.70 2.79
CA PHE A 7 -7.18 -66.68 1.76
C PHE A 7 -6.01 -66.49 0.84
N LEU A 8 -6.35 -66.84 -0.41
CA LEU A 8 -5.53 -66.80 -1.62
C LEU A 8 -4.82 -65.43 -1.78
N VAL A 9 -3.53 -65.55 -2.05
CA VAL A 9 -2.70 -64.50 -2.61
C VAL A 9 -3.13 -64.22 -4.04
N ARG A 10 -3.77 -63.09 -4.28
CA ARG A 10 -4.05 -62.60 -5.62
C ARG A 10 -2.92 -61.66 -6.04
N ARG A 11 -2.04 -62.16 -6.90
CA ARG A 11 -1.05 -61.39 -7.63
C ARG A 11 -1.76 -60.41 -8.54
N THR A 12 -1.62 -59.10 -8.32
CA THR A 12 -1.98 -58.06 -9.28
C THR A 12 -0.72 -57.57 -10.01
N PRO A 13 -0.76 -57.42 -11.33
CA PRO A 13 0.39 -57.00 -12.12
C PRO A 13 0.67 -55.51 -11.87
N ALA A 14 1.97 -55.20 -11.75
CA ALA A 14 2.49 -53.87 -11.63
C ALA A 14 2.19 -53.06 -12.91
N ILE A 15 1.28 -52.10 -12.82
CA ILE A 15 1.09 -51.08 -13.85
C ILE A 15 2.07 -49.96 -13.56
N TRP A 16 3.09 -49.82 -14.38
CA TRP A 16 4.02 -48.70 -14.40
C TRP A 16 3.27 -47.47 -14.92
N LEU A 17 2.82 -46.62 -14.04
CA LEU A 17 2.37 -45.27 -14.39
C LEU A 17 3.59 -44.36 -14.47
N ALA A 18 3.97 -44.05 -15.70
CA ALA A 18 4.95 -43.01 -15.98
C ALA A 18 4.38 -41.65 -15.49
N ALA A 19 4.92 -41.17 -14.40
CA ALA A 19 4.63 -39.81 -13.90
C ALA A 19 5.35 -38.81 -14.82
N THR A 20 4.62 -38.22 -15.74
CA THR A 20 5.06 -37.03 -16.48
C THR A 20 5.07 -35.86 -15.48
N ALA A 21 6.27 -35.48 -15.02
CA ALA A 21 6.48 -34.27 -14.26
C ALA A 21 6.22 -33.08 -15.18
N LEU A 22 5.04 -32.47 -15.04
CA LEU A 22 4.78 -31.12 -15.54
C LEU A 22 5.63 -30.17 -14.74
N ALA A 23 6.72 -29.68 -15.30
CA ALA A 23 7.49 -28.57 -14.80
C ALA A 23 6.60 -27.33 -14.89
N VAL A 24 5.96 -27.00 -13.77
CA VAL A 24 5.31 -25.69 -13.58
C VAL A 24 6.46 -24.69 -13.54
N SER A 25 6.69 -24.02 -14.67
CA SER A 25 7.54 -22.82 -14.69
C SER A 25 6.92 -21.82 -13.73
N ALA A 26 7.44 -21.77 -12.51
CA ALA A 26 7.16 -20.70 -11.59
C ALA A 26 7.55 -19.41 -12.31
N CYS A 27 6.56 -18.61 -12.68
CA CYS A 27 6.79 -17.22 -13.04
C CYS A 27 7.65 -16.64 -11.92
N SER A 28 8.90 -16.35 -12.24
CA SER A 28 9.80 -15.62 -11.36
C SER A 28 9.10 -14.30 -11.03
N GLY A 29 8.48 -14.27 -9.86
CA GLY A 29 7.99 -13.03 -9.30
C GLY A 29 9.15 -12.05 -9.34
N ASN A 30 8.96 -10.93 -10.00
CA ASN A 30 9.90 -9.84 -10.00
C ASN A 30 10.42 -9.68 -8.59
N ASN A 31 11.72 -9.86 -8.39
CA ASN A 31 12.42 -9.42 -7.20
C ASN A 31 12.21 -7.92 -7.14
N ILE A 32 11.14 -7.51 -6.47
CA ILE A 32 10.94 -6.11 -6.10
C ILE A 32 12.11 -5.84 -5.19
N ALA A 33 13.11 -5.13 -5.71
CA ALA A 33 14.24 -4.65 -4.94
C ALA A 33 13.68 -4.09 -3.64
N VAL A 34 14.30 -4.46 -2.52
CA VAL A 34 13.95 -3.96 -1.19
C VAL A 34 13.98 -2.44 -1.29
N THR A 35 12.80 -1.86 -1.48
CA THR A 35 12.68 -0.42 -1.63
C THR A 35 13.01 0.21 -0.28
N THR A 36 13.94 1.14 -0.29
CA THR A 36 14.27 1.93 0.90
C THR A 36 12.98 2.47 1.49
N PRO A 37 12.75 2.32 2.81
CA PRO A 37 11.54 2.85 3.42
C PRO A 37 11.34 4.32 3.04
N GLY A 38 10.20 4.64 2.45
CA GLY A 38 9.88 5.99 1.99
C GLY A 38 10.31 6.33 0.55
N ALA A 39 10.96 5.44 -0.21
CA ALA A 39 11.33 5.70 -1.61
C ALA A 39 10.13 6.15 -2.45
N GLY A 40 8.97 5.54 -2.27
CA GLY A 40 7.73 5.91 -2.95
C GLY A 40 7.22 7.32 -2.66
N LEU A 41 7.70 7.98 -1.59
CA LEU A 41 7.36 9.38 -1.32
C LEU A 41 8.01 10.35 -2.31
N LYS A 42 9.12 9.96 -2.93
CA LYS A 42 9.82 10.75 -3.95
C LYS A 42 9.44 10.36 -5.37
N CYS A 43 8.64 9.34 -5.51
CA CYS A 43 8.28 8.74 -6.79
C CYS A 43 7.02 9.41 -7.33
N VAL A 44 7.17 10.30 -8.31
CA VAL A 44 6.09 11.17 -8.79
C VAL A 44 5.67 10.91 -10.24
N ASP A 45 6.40 10.06 -10.98
CA ASP A 45 6.05 9.64 -12.33
C ASP A 45 5.18 8.37 -12.34
N ASP A 46 4.72 7.97 -13.52
CA ASP A 46 3.85 6.81 -13.69
C ASP A 46 4.59 5.61 -14.29
N SER A 47 5.93 5.54 -14.12
CA SER A 47 6.70 4.35 -14.48
C SER A 47 6.30 3.15 -13.61
N PRO A 48 6.38 1.92 -14.15
CA PRO A 48 6.07 0.71 -13.38
C PRO A 48 6.86 0.61 -12.07
N THR A 49 8.12 1.00 -12.08
CA THR A 49 8.99 1.03 -10.89
C THR A 49 8.45 2.00 -9.86
N CYS A 50 8.13 3.23 -10.28
CA CYS A 50 7.61 4.27 -9.39
C CYS A 50 6.25 3.88 -8.80
N ILE A 51 5.38 3.27 -9.58
CA ILE A 51 4.10 2.75 -9.09
C ILE A 51 4.34 1.67 -8.01
N ALA A 52 5.26 0.73 -8.25
CA ALA A 52 5.58 -0.32 -7.28
C ALA A 52 6.15 0.24 -5.97
N GLU A 53 7.03 1.23 -6.04
CA GLU A 53 7.60 1.90 -4.88
C GLU A 53 6.55 2.66 -4.07
N ARG A 54 5.62 3.38 -4.72
CA ARG A 54 4.48 4.02 -4.04
C ARG A 54 3.60 3.01 -3.33
N GLN A 55 3.29 1.88 -3.98
CA GLN A 55 2.48 0.82 -3.38
C GLN A 55 3.18 0.17 -2.17
N ALA A 56 4.48 -0.11 -2.28
CA ALA A 56 5.27 -0.69 -1.19
C ALA A 56 5.35 0.28 0.01
N THR A 57 5.62 1.56 -0.25
CA THR A 57 5.67 2.61 0.79
C THR A 57 4.31 2.76 1.46
N MET A 58 3.22 2.82 0.70
CA MET A 58 1.87 2.89 1.25
C MET A 58 1.55 1.68 2.13
N LYS A 59 1.85 0.46 1.65
CA LYS A 59 1.66 -0.77 2.43
C LYS A 59 2.42 -0.72 3.76
N SER A 60 3.68 -0.26 3.76
CA SER A 60 4.48 -0.08 4.98
C SER A 60 3.86 0.92 5.94
N MET A 61 3.42 2.09 5.44
CA MET A 61 2.76 3.12 6.26
C MET A 61 1.44 2.61 6.88
N LEU A 62 0.64 1.88 6.11
CA LEU A 62 -0.62 1.31 6.59
C LEU A 62 -0.42 0.19 7.62
N ALA A 63 0.70 -0.52 7.56
CA ALA A 63 1.07 -1.58 8.49
C ALA A 63 1.75 -1.07 9.78
N ASP A 64 2.19 0.20 9.82
CA ASP A 64 2.85 0.77 11.00
C ASP A 64 1.83 1.02 12.13
N PRO A 65 1.89 0.28 13.24
CA PRO A 65 0.95 0.44 14.35
C PRO A 65 1.14 1.78 15.07
N ASN A 66 2.35 2.31 15.04
CA ASN A 66 2.69 3.57 15.72
C ASN A 66 2.39 4.80 14.85
N LYS A 67 2.08 4.58 13.58
CA LYS A 67 1.81 5.68 12.62
C LYS A 67 2.90 6.77 12.65
N SER A 68 4.17 6.35 12.78
CA SER A 68 5.33 7.25 12.93
C SER A 68 5.44 8.26 11.78
N TRP A 69 4.90 7.92 10.62
CA TRP A 69 4.83 8.77 9.44
C TRP A 69 3.96 10.02 9.65
N VAL A 70 2.99 10.02 10.56
CA VAL A 70 2.09 11.17 10.81
C VAL A 70 2.86 12.41 11.27
N SER A 71 3.92 12.24 12.06
CA SER A 71 4.73 13.34 12.59
C SER A 71 5.79 13.88 11.61
N GLN A 72 6.02 13.18 10.49
CA GLN A 72 7.02 13.59 9.51
C GLN A 72 6.50 14.74 8.64
N ARG A 73 7.38 15.72 8.34
CA ARG A 73 7.03 16.82 7.43
C ARG A 73 7.24 16.40 5.98
N PRO A 74 6.20 16.43 5.12
CA PRO A 74 6.33 16.12 3.70
C PRO A 74 6.96 17.27 2.91
N ASP A 75 7.67 16.92 1.83
CA ASP A 75 8.10 17.82 0.79
C ASP A 75 7.14 17.83 -0.41
N ALA A 76 7.43 18.61 -1.46
CA ALA A 76 6.59 18.69 -2.64
C ALA A 76 6.43 17.35 -3.38
N ALA A 77 7.48 16.54 -3.44
CA ALA A 77 7.43 15.22 -4.05
C ALA A 77 6.52 14.27 -3.27
N ALA A 78 6.58 14.29 -1.93
CA ALA A 78 5.72 13.50 -1.07
C ALA A 78 4.23 13.85 -1.26
N TYR A 79 3.90 15.12 -1.45
CA TYR A 79 2.53 15.52 -1.82
C TYR A 79 2.15 15.05 -3.21
N ALA A 80 3.02 15.21 -4.20
CA ALA A 80 2.76 14.81 -5.58
C ALA A 80 2.64 13.30 -5.76
N SER A 81 3.39 12.51 -4.97
CA SER A 81 3.27 11.04 -4.94
C SER A 81 1.90 10.57 -4.46
N GLY A 82 1.23 11.37 -3.62
CA GLY A 82 -0.08 11.09 -3.05
C GLY A 82 -0.08 10.03 -1.93
N VAL A 83 1.03 9.34 -1.68
CA VAL A 83 1.11 8.19 -0.76
C VAL A 83 0.65 8.55 0.65
N ARG A 84 1.16 9.66 1.20
CA ARG A 84 0.79 10.11 2.55
C ARG A 84 -0.67 10.51 2.66
N LEU A 85 -1.15 11.27 1.69
CA LEU A 85 -2.56 11.69 1.65
C LEU A 85 -3.50 10.47 1.59
N PHE A 86 -3.17 9.47 0.78
CA PHE A 86 -3.91 8.21 0.76
C PHE A 86 -3.81 7.45 2.08
N ALA A 87 -2.67 7.45 2.75
CA ALA A 87 -2.52 6.80 4.04
C ALA A 87 -3.43 7.46 5.10
N PHE A 88 -3.47 8.79 5.18
CA PHE A 88 -4.41 9.51 6.04
C PHE A 88 -5.87 9.16 5.72
N LYS A 89 -6.24 9.18 4.44
CA LYS A 89 -7.58 8.82 3.99
C LYS A 89 -7.96 7.39 4.37
N SER A 90 -7.06 6.44 4.17
CA SER A 90 -7.28 5.02 4.46
C SER A 90 -7.40 4.74 5.95
N LYS A 91 -6.57 5.39 6.76
CA LYS A 91 -6.53 5.22 8.22
C LYS A 91 -7.45 6.15 9.01
N LYS A 92 -8.22 7.03 8.37
CA LYS A 92 -8.99 8.08 9.04
C LYS A 92 -9.85 7.60 10.22
N LYS A 93 -10.37 6.37 10.16
CA LYS A 93 -11.17 5.79 11.25
C LYS A 93 -10.33 5.32 12.45
N GLU A 94 -9.05 5.04 12.23
CA GLU A 94 -8.10 4.53 13.22
C GLU A 94 -7.23 5.64 13.82
N LEU A 95 -7.25 6.84 13.22
CA LEU A 95 -6.50 7.99 13.69
C LEU A 95 -7.16 8.59 14.93
N SER A 96 -6.36 9.04 15.89
CA SER A 96 -6.81 9.90 17.00
C SER A 96 -7.22 11.27 16.47
N CYS A 97 -7.90 12.06 17.29
CA CYS A 97 -8.28 13.44 16.91
C CYS A 97 -7.07 14.32 16.60
N ALA A 98 -5.96 14.16 17.33
CA ALA A 98 -4.72 14.90 17.08
C ALA A 98 -4.09 14.51 15.74
N GLU A 99 -4.08 13.20 15.41
CA GLU A 99 -3.57 12.69 14.14
C GLU A 99 -4.47 13.10 12.95
N LEU A 100 -5.80 13.09 13.13
CA LEU A 100 -6.74 13.62 12.13
C LEU A 100 -6.51 15.11 11.86
N GLN A 101 -6.30 15.90 12.91
CA GLN A 101 -5.96 17.32 12.76
C GLN A 101 -4.62 17.51 12.05
N ALA A 102 -3.61 16.68 12.35
CA ALA A 102 -2.32 16.70 11.66
C ALA A 102 -2.49 16.40 10.17
N GLY A 103 -3.21 15.34 9.82
CA GLY A 103 -3.49 14.98 8.43
C GLY A 103 -4.28 16.06 7.69
N LYS A 104 -5.26 16.69 8.37
CA LYS A 104 -6.01 17.81 7.77
C LYS A 104 -5.10 19.00 7.49
N ARG A 105 -4.26 19.41 8.46
CA ARG A 105 -3.28 20.51 8.24
C ARG A 105 -2.33 20.19 7.10
N GLU A 106 -1.87 18.95 7.00
CA GLU A 106 -1.03 18.49 5.88
C GLU A 106 -1.78 18.62 4.55
N ALA A 107 -3.00 18.11 4.46
CA ALA A 107 -3.81 18.19 3.25
C ALA A 107 -4.13 19.64 2.85
N ASP A 108 -4.41 20.52 3.82
CA ASP A 108 -4.66 21.95 3.57
C ASP A 108 -3.40 22.68 3.07
N ALA A 109 -2.22 22.31 3.54
CA ALA A 109 -0.95 22.90 3.11
C ALA A 109 -0.52 22.42 1.71
N GLY A 110 -0.96 21.23 1.29
CA GLY A 110 -0.55 20.58 0.04
C GLY A 110 -0.63 21.48 -1.18
N PRO A 111 -1.75 22.17 -1.47
CA PRO A 111 -1.88 23.02 -2.64
C PRO A 111 -0.85 24.15 -2.73
N ALA A 112 -0.46 24.75 -1.60
CA ALA A 112 0.55 25.80 -1.56
C ALA A 112 1.96 25.22 -1.83
N VAL A 113 2.31 24.12 -1.17
CA VAL A 113 3.61 23.45 -1.35
C VAL A 113 3.78 22.96 -2.79
N LEU A 114 2.75 22.35 -3.37
CA LEU A 114 2.78 21.84 -4.74
C LEU A 114 2.95 22.94 -5.79
N ARG A 115 2.47 24.15 -5.53
CA ARG A 115 2.59 25.29 -6.46
C ARG A 115 3.84 26.13 -6.25
N THR A 116 4.70 25.77 -5.30
CA THR A 116 5.95 26.48 -5.08
C THR A 116 6.84 26.39 -6.34
N PRO A 117 7.32 27.51 -6.89
CA PRO A 117 8.20 27.50 -8.04
C PRO A 117 9.50 26.71 -7.76
N GLY A 118 10.01 26.03 -8.78
CA GLY A 118 11.29 25.31 -8.69
C GLY A 118 11.25 23.96 -7.98
N ASN A 119 10.09 23.42 -7.66
CA ASN A 119 9.94 22.10 -7.03
C ASN A 119 10.14 20.90 -7.98
N GLY A 120 10.39 21.16 -9.28
CA GLY A 120 10.64 20.11 -10.28
C GLY A 120 9.40 19.30 -10.73
N LEU A 121 8.21 19.68 -10.30
CA LEU A 121 6.97 18.98 -10.64
C LEU A 121 6.38 19.50 -11.95
N SER A 122 5.83 18.59 -12.76
CA SER A 122 5.02 18.96 -13.93
C SER A 122 3.64 19.50 -13.54
N HIS A 123 3.01 20.25 -14.43
CA HIS A 123 1.65 20.76 -14.21
C HIS A 123 0.63 19.65 -13.91
N SER A 124 0.75 18.49 -14.54
CA SER A 124 -0.12 17.35 -14.28
C SER A 124 0.08 16.76 -12.88
N GLN A 125 1.32 16.67 -12.41
CA GLN A 125 1.65 16.20 -11.06
C GLN A 125 1.11 17.16 -10.00
N VAL A 126 1.31 18.47 -10.20
CA VAL A 126 0.74 19.53 -9.34
C VAL A 126 -0.78 19.43 -9.30
N SER A 127 -1.44 19.34 -10.44
CA SER A 127 -2.91 19.29 -10.53
C SER A 127 -3.47 18.05 -9.81
N ARG A 128 -2.89 16.86 -10.05
CA ARG A 128 -3.31 15.63 -9.38
C ARG A 128 -3.15 15.72 -7.86
N GLY A 129 -2.00 16.22 -7.41
CA GLY A 129 -1.71 16.39 -5.99
C GLY A 129 -2.67 17.37 -5.31
N VAL A 130 -2.97 18.48 -5.96
CA VAL A 130 -3.92 19.50 -5.44
C VAL A 130 -5.34 18.94 -5.31
N ILE A 131 -5.82 18.22 -6.34
CA ILE A 131 -7.15 17.59 -6.31
C ILE A 131 -7.24 16.60 -5.14
N LEU A 132 -6.23 15.73 -5.01
CA LEU A 132 -6.17 14.75 -3.92
C LEU A 132 -6.12 15.42 -2.55
N ALA A 133 -5.30 16.46 -2.39
CA ALA A 133 -5.18 17.20 -1.14
C ALA A 133 -6.53 17.79 -0.71
N HIS A 134 -7.26 18.42 -1.62
CA HIS A 134 -8.60 18.94 -1.33
C HIS A 134 -9.61 17.85 -0.98
N GLU A 135 -9.56 16.70 -1.67
CA GLU A 135 -10.42 15.57 -1.36
C GLU A 135 -10.16 15.05 0.05
N VAL A 136 -8.89 14.80 0.38
CA VAL A 136 -8.48 14.27 1.69
C VAL A 136 -8.81 15.26 2.80
N SER A 137 -8.55 16.56 2.60
CA SER A 137 -8.93 17.61 3.57
C SER A 137 -10.42 17.54 3.88
N ARG A 138 -11.29 17.45 2.88
CA ARG A 138 -12.75 17.35 3.09
C ARG A 138 -13.13 16.08 3.86
N GLU A 139 -12.51 14.93 3.52
CA GLU A 139 -12.81 13.68 4.21
C GLU A 139 -12.37 13.69 5.67
N LEU A 140 -11.18 14.22 5.96
CA LEU A 140 -10.68 14.33 7.32
C LEU A 140 -11.49 15.34 8.13
N SER A 141 -11.96 16.44 7.51
CA SER A 141 -12.87 17.41 8.16
C SER A 141 -14.17 16.75 8.61
N ARG A 142 -14.78 15.93 7.73
CA ARG A 142 -16.00 15.19 8.09
C ARG A 142 -15.77 14.21 9.24
N GLU A 143 -14.63 13.52 9.22
CA GLU A 143 -14.28 12.59 10.29
C GLU A 143 -14.01 13.31 11.62
N LEU A 144 -13.32 14.45 11.59
CA LEU A 144 -13.11 15.31 12.75
C LEU A 144 -14.43 15.77 13.35
N SER A 145 -15.33 16.32 12.53
CA SER A 145 -16.65 16.79 13.00
C SER A 145 -17.47 15.65 13.63
N ARG A 146 -17.38 14.45 13.05
CA ARG A 146 -18.15 13.28 13.51
C ARG A 146 -17.63 12.73 14.85
N ARG A 147 -16.30 12.69 15.05
CA ARG A 147 -15.67 11.94 16.15
C ARG A 147 -15.07 12.83 17.24
N CYS A 148 -14.63 14.02 16.88
CA CYS A 148 -13.83 14.85 17.77
C CYS A 148 -14.59 16.06 18.32
N GLY A 149 -15.82 16.28 17.89
CA GLY A 149 -16.57 17.48 18.20
C GLY A 149 -16.01 18.72 17.51
N THR A 150 -16.79 19.77 17.44
CA THR A 150 -16.29 21.11 17.07
C THR A 150 -15.69 21.72 18.33
N SER A 151 -14.38 21.73 18.42
CA SER A 151 -13.69 22.59 19.40
C SER A 151 -13.68 24.01 18.89
#